data_ea1aa8397f4614cddb2ae9fe559cb1d2
#
_entry.id   ea1aa8397f4614cddb2ae9fe559cb1d2
#
_cell.length_a   1.000
_cell.length_b   1.000
_cell.length_c   1.000
_cell.angle_alpha   90.00
_cell.angle_beta   90.00
_cell.angle_gamma   90.00
#
_symmetry.space_group_name_H-M   'P 1'
#
loop_
_entity.id
_entity.type
_entity.pdbx_description
1 polymer ?
#
loop_
_entity_poly.entity_id
_entity_poly.type
_entity_poly.pdbx_seq_one_letter_code
_entity_poly.pdbx_strand_id
1 'polypeptide(L)'
;PQRSSFMTSPHPLPAIRVLSSMATKAVLAELCRAYTDVTGQAVTVESVGGVDAANRVMADEAVDVVCLGAAAMTKLAAGGKLSGPIAPIALSETVAAVPATLDRALTPDIGTADALKQAVLQANALAYSTGPSGVALAALFAEWGIAQTIAPRIKIPPPGTPVASLLASGEVSLGFQQHAELIGVHGVHILGSLPASVAINTVFSAAVATQAANTVAAQQLVDALAAPSSAETKQRNGMRQPA
;
A
#
# COMPACT_ATOMS: atom_id res chain seq x y z
N PRO A 1 61.69 -8.23 -8.62
CA PRO A 1 60.68 -8.18 -7.62
C PRO A 1 59.34 -7.87 -8.26
N GLN A 2 58.54 -8.92 -8.49
CA GLN A 2 57.19 -8.81 -9.01
C GLN A 2 56.28 -8.28 -7.91
N ARG A 3 55.66 -7.12 -8.11
CA ARG A 3 54.54 -6.64 -7.29
C ARG A 3 53.28 -7.36 -7.71
N SER A 4 52.86 -8.35 -6.94
CA SER A 4 51.49 -8.90 -7.04
C SER A 4 50.50 -7.86 -6.59
N SER A 5 49.81 -7.25 -7.54
CA SER A 5 48.57 -6.47 -7.26
C SER A 5 47.49 -7.46 -6.89
N PHE A 6 47.20 -7.57 -5.62
CA PHE A 6 45.99 -8.23 -5.15
C PHE A 6 44.79 -7.34 -5.57
N MET A 7 44.14 -7.71 -6.67
CA MET A 7 42.81 -7.22 -6.98
C MET A 7 41.86 -7.84 -5.93
N THR A 8 41.58 -7.10 -4.89
CA THR A 8 40.44 -7.41 -4.01
C THR A 8 39.18 -7.27 -4.85
N SER A 9 38.54 -8.39 -5.19
CA SER A 9 37.20 -8.36 -5.73
C SER A 9 36.31 -7.58 -4.77
N PRO A 10 35.53 -6.59 -5.23
CA PRO A 10 34.64 -5.87 -4.33
C PRO A 10 33.64 -6.89 -3.77
N HIS A 11 33.63 -7.07 -2.44
CA HIS A 11 32.56 -7.81 -1.79
C HIS A 11 31.23 -7.13 -2.17
N PRO A 12 30.23 -7.90 -2.62
CA PRO A 12 28.93 -7.33 -2.93
C PRO A 12 28.40 -6.63 -1.66
N LEU A 13 27.94 -5.40 -1.83
CA LEU A 13 27.32 -4.66 -0.73
C LEU A 13 26.11 -5.45 -0.19
N PRO A 14 25.92 -5.50 1.14
CA PRO A 14 24.76 -6.17 1.70
C PRO A 14 23.48 -5.56 1.12
N ALA A 15 22.47 -6.40 0.87
CA ALA A 15 21.21 -5.95 0.35
C ALA A 15 20.48 -5.01 1.32
N ILE A 16 19.92 -3.92 0.81
CA ILE A 16 19.02 -3.05 1.59
C ILE A 16 17.72 -3.81 1.84
N ARG A 17 17.32 -3.95 3.10
CA ARG A 17 16.08 -4.61 3.51
C ARG A 17 14.96 -3.60 3.67
N VAL A 18 13.91 -3.74 2.86
CA VAL A 18 12.72 -2.89 2.91
C VAL A 18 11.55 -3.68 3.50
N LEU A 19 10.91 -3.15 4.53
CA LEU A 19 9.66 -3.65 5.07
C LEU A 19 8.52 -2.71 4.70
N SER A 20 7.47 -3.23 4.08
CA SER A 20 6.38 -2.41 3.55
C SER A 20 5.00 -3.01 3.79
N SER A 21 3.96 -2.20 3.52
CA SER A 21 2.59 -2.67 3.48
C SER A 21 2.25 -3.39 2.17
N MET A 22 1.21 -4.23 2.19
CA MET A 22 0.73 -4.94 0.99
C MET A 22 0.35 -3.98 -0.14
N ALA A 23 -0.20 -2.80 0.16
CA ALA A 23 -0.61 -1.82 -0.83
C ALA A 23 0.56 -1.33 -1.72
N THR A 24 1.78 -1.31 -1.20
CA THR A 24 2.97 -0.86 -1.93
C THR A 24 3.79 -1.99 -2.54
N LYS A 25 3.35 -3.25 -2.39
CA LYS A 25 4.12 -4.43 -2.82
C LYS A 25 4.52 -4.37 -4.29
N ALA A 26 3.57 -4.16 -5.20
CA ALA A 26 3.84 -4.19 -6.64
C ALA A 26 4.72 -3.02 -7.08
N VAL A 27 4.41 -1.80 -6.65
CA VAL A 27 5.18 -0.61 -7.02
C VAL A 27 6.61 -0.66 -6.47
N LEU A 28 6.80 -1.12 -5.23
CA LEU A 28 8.14 -1.25 -4.66
C LEU A 28 8.96 -2.35 -5.33
N ALA A 29 8.33 -3.47 -5.69
CA ALA A 29 9.03 -4.53 -6.43
C ALA A 29 9.60 -4.02 -7.77
N GLU A 30 8.86 -3.19 -8.48
CA GLU A 30 9.29 -2.61 -9.76
C GLU A 30 10.35 -1.50 -9.55
N LEU A 31 10.10 -0.57 -8.63
CA LEU A 31 11.03 0.55 -8.36
C LEU A 31 12.36 0.07 -7.76
N CYS A 32 12.33 -0.87 -6.84
CA CYS A 32 13.55 -1.41 -6.23
C CYS A 32 14.37 -2.24 -7.23
N ARG A 33 13.72 -2.98 -8.14
CA ARG A 33 14.42 -3.65 -9.23
C ARG A 33 15.10 -2.64 -10.15
N ALA A 34 14.39 -1.60 -10.59
CA ALA A 34 14.96 -0.55 -11.42
C ALA A 34 16.14 0.16 -10.72
N TYR A 35 16.04 0.40 -9.42
CA TYR A 35 17.13 0.95 -8.60
C TYR A 35 18.36 0.03 -8.60
N THR A 36 18.15 -1.27 -8.39
CA THR A 36 19.24 -2.26 -8.42
C THR A 36 19.89 -2.33 -9.80
N ASP A 37 19.11 -2.30 -10.88
CA ASP A 37 19.62 -2.35 -12.25
C ASP A 37 20.52 -1.15 -12.58
N VAL A 38 20.21 0.04 -12.04
CA VAL A 38 20.97 1.26 -12.27
C VAL A 38 22.20 1.38 -11.35
N THR A 39 22.05 1.01 -10.09
CA THR A 39 23.08 1.28 -9.05
C THR A 39 23.97 0.08 -8.74
N GLY A 40 23.52 -1.14 -9.07
CA GLY A 40 24.16 -2.39 -8.62
C GLY A 40 23.89 -2.72 -7.13
N GLN A 41 23.20 -1.84 -6.39
CA GLN A 41 22.87 -2.08 -5.00
C GLN A 41 21.66 -3.01 -4.89
N ALA A 42 21.85 -4.20 -4.32
CA ALA A 42 20.75 -5.14 -4.11
C ALA A 42 19.72 -4.61 -3.09
N VAL A 43 18.46 -4.82 -3.37
CA VAL A 43 17.33 -4.47 -2.49
C VAL A 43 16.42 -5.68 -2.34
N THR A 44 16.02 -5.99 -1.11
CA THR A 44 15.01 -7.00 -0.81
C THR A 44 13.79 -6.33 -0.21
N VAL A 45 12.61 -6.65 -0.71
CA VAL A 45 11.34 -6.07 -0.25
C VAL A 45 10.48 -7.16 0.34
N GLU A 46 10.08 -6.99 1.59
CA GLU A 46 9.06 -7.79 2.24
C GLU A 46 7.81 -6.91 2.45
N SER A 47 6.64 -7.41 2.04
CA SER A 47 5.37 -6.70 2.18
C SER A 47 4.40 -7.55 2.99
N VAL A 48 3.88 -6.97 4.08
CA VAL A 48 2.95 -7.61 5.01
C VAL A 48 1.79 -6.66 5.33
N GLY A 49 0.87 -7.04 6.21
CA GLY A 49 -0.14 -6.12 6.70
C GLY A 49 0.49 -4.86 7.34
N GLY A 50 -0.04 -3.67 7.05
CA GLY A 50 0.59 -2.42 7.53
C GLY A 50 0.69 -2.34 9.06
N VAL A 51 -0.26 -2.92 9.79
CA VAL A 51 -0.21 -3.01 11.27
C VAL A 51 0.89 -3.96 11.72
N ASP A 52 1.03 -5.12 11.05
CA ASP A 52 2.08 -6.08 11.35
C ASP A 52 3.47 -5.49 11.07
N ALA A 53 3.66 -4.87 9.91
CA ALA A 53 4.91 -4.18 9.59
C ALA A 53 5.28 -3.13 10.64
N ALA A 54 4.33 -2.29 11.06
CA ALA A 54 4.57 -1.28 12.09
C ALA A 54 4.96 -1.92 13.43
N ASN A 55 4.29 -2.99 13.85
CA ASN A 55 4.60 -3.71 15.09
C ASN A 55 6.01 -4.33 15.06
N ARG A 56 6.43 -4.92 13.93
CA ARG A 56 7.75 -5.48 13.73
C ARG A 56 8.85 -4.42 13.85
N VAL A 57 8.63 -3.24 13.25
CA VAL A 57 9.58 -2.11 13.39
C VAL A 57 9.60 -1.57 14.82
N MET A 58 8.45 -1.47 15.49
CA MET A 58 8.39 -1.11 16.92
C MET A 58 9.15 -2.08 17.82
N ALA A 59 9.21 -3.37 17.43
CA ALA A 59 9.96 -4.42 18.12
C ALA A 59 11.44 -4.50 17.70
N ASP A 60 11.97 -3.45 17.04
CA ASP A 60 13.38 -3.33 16.63
C ASP A 60 13.83 -4.41 15.63
N GLU A 61 12.94 -4.88 14.76
CA GLU A 61 13.36 -5.76 13.69
C GLU A 61 14.41 -5.09 12.80
N ALA A 62 15.45 -5.86 12.45
CA ALA A 62 16.54 -5.38 11.63
C ALA A 62 16.10 -5.16 10.18
N VAL A 63 15.65 -3.95 9.86
CA VAL A 63 15.31 -3.46 8.53
C VAL A 63 16.01 -2.13 8.26
N ASP A 64 16.26 -1.82 6.99
CA ASP A 64 16.96 -0.57 6.62
C ASP A 64 15.97 0.53 6.23
N VAL A 65 14.91 0.19 5.52
CA VAL A 65 13.88 1.12 5.06
C VAL A 65 12.49 0.60 5.43
N VAL A 66 11.65 1.50 5.89
CA VAL A 66 10.23 1.22 6.18
C VAL A 66 9.37 2.03 5.22
N CYS A 67 8.34 1.40 4.61
CA CYS A 67 7.39 2.06 3.73
C CYS A 67 5.95 1.73 4.11
N LEU A 68 5.28 2.66 4.77
CA LEU A 68 3.92 2.47 5.31
C LEU A 68 3.04 3.70 5.04
N GLY A 69 1.75 3.59 5.34
CA GLY A 69 0.84 4.72 5.34
C GLY A 69 1.25 5.79 6.34
N ALA A 70 1.03 7.07 6.01
CA ALA A 70 1.53 8.23 6.75
C ALA A 70 1.25 8.18 8.27
N ALA A 71 0.06 7.72 8.67
CA ALA A 71 -0.29 7.61 10.10
C ALA A 71 0.61 6.60 10.86
N ALA A 72 0.95 5.46 10.23
CA ALA A 72 1.86 4.48 10.81
C ALA A 72 3.29 5.05 10.88
N MET A 73 3.74 5.73 9.82
CA MET A 73 5.06 6.39 9.81
C MET A 73 5.20 7.45 10.90
N THR A 74 4.15 8.25 11.14
CA THR A 74 4.11 9.23 12.24
C THR A 74 4.28 8.55 13.61
N LYS A 75 3.60 7.42 13.83
CA LYS A 75 3.73 6.64 15.08
C LYS A 75 5.14 6.07 15.26
N LEU A 76 5.75 5.55 14.20
CA LEU A 76 7.13 5.05 14.23
C LEU A 76 8.12 6.16 14.54
N ALA A 77 7.95 7.35 13.95
CA ALA A 77 8.77 8.52 14.25
C ALA A 77 8.64 8.95 15.72
N ALA A 78 7.42 9.03 16.24
CA ALA A 78 7.16 9.35 17.65
C ALA A 78 7.77 8.29 18.60
N GLY A 79 7.83 7.03 18.18
CA GLY A 79 8.48 5.93 18.90
C GLY A 79 10.00 5.88 18.75
N GLY A 80 10.62 6.83 18.03
CA GLY A 80 12.08 6.88 17.82
C GLY A 80 12.61 5.74 16.94
N LYS A 81 11.78 5.18 16.04
CA LYS A 81 12.14 4.04 15.20
C LYS A 81 12.64 4.44 13.80
N LEU A 82 12.63 5.72 13.48
CA LEU A 82 13.11 6.27 12.21
C LEU A 82 14.30 7.20 12.45
N SER A 83 15.31 7.12 11.59
CA SER A 83 16.56 7.90 11.71
C SER A 83 16.71 8.99 10.66
N GLY A 84 15.77 9.11 9.74
CA GLY A 84 15.81 10.10 8.66
C GLY A 84 14.47 10.78 8.44
N PRO A 85 14.38 11.70 7.47
CA PRO A 85 13.13 12.33 7.10
C PRO A 85 12.13 11.31 6.54
N ILE A 86 10.85 11.53 6.83
CA ILE A 86 9.77 10.76 6.21
C ILE A 86 9.49 11.37 4.84
N ALA A 87 9.76 10.62 3.77
CA ALA A 87 9.53 11.04 2.40
C ALA A 87 8.22 10.45 1.86
N PRO A 88 7.26 11.27 1.40
CA PRO A 88 6.10 10.78 0.67
C PRO A 88 6.55 10.10 -0.63
N ILE A 89 6.12 8.85 -0.83
CA ILE A 89 6.53 8.06 -2.00
C ILE A 89 5.39 7.98 -3.01
N ALA A 90 4.21 7.59 -2.56
CA ALA A 90 3.08 7.33 -3.43
C ALA A 90 1.76 7.70 -2.76
N LEU A 91 0.81 8.15 -3.56
CA LEU A 91 -0.57 8.37 -3.17
C LEU A 91 -1.43 7.29 -3.82
N SER A 92 -2.19 6.58 -3.01
CA SER A 92 -3.16 5.58 -3.46
C SER A 92 -4.58 6.02 -3.11
N GLU A 93 -5.49 5.86 -4.06
CA GLU A 93 -6.91 6.11 -3.87
C GLU A 93 -7.61 4.84 -3.40
N THR A 94 -8.60 4.98 -2.55
CA THR A 94 -9.55 3.90 -2.29
C THR A 94 -10.54 3.83 -3.44
N VAL A 95 -10.72 2.64 -3.98
CA VAL A 95 -11.67 2.36 -5.06
C VAL A 95 -12.75 1.39 -4.57
N ALA A 96 -13.92 1.48 -5.21
CA ALA A 96 -14.98 0.49 -5.07
C ALA A 96 -14.86 -0.53 -6.20
N ALA A 97 -15.19 -1.79 -5.91
CA ALA A 97 -15.13 -2.88 -6.86
C ALA A 97 -16.23 -3.92 -6.60
N VAL A 98 -16.59 -4.65 -7.63
CA VAL A 98 -17.57 -5.75 -7.62
C VAL A 98 -16.97 -7.01 -8.24
N PRO A 99 -17.56 -8.20 -8.02
CA PRO A 99 -17.19 -9.39 -8.79
C PRO A 99 -17.28 -9.14 -10.30
N ALA A 100 -16.29 -9.59 -11.06
CA ALA A 100 -16.30 -9.46 -12.53
C ALA A 100 -17.43 -10.27 -13.19
N THR A 101 -18.03 -11.21 -12.47
CA THR A 101 -19.20 -11.99 -12.90
C THR A 101 -20.52 -11.26 -12.76
N LEU A 102 -20.53 -10.09 -12.07
CA LEU A 102 -21.76 -9.27 -11.95
C LEU A 102 -22.17 -8.74 -13.31
N ASP A 103 -23.46 -8.89 -13.62
CA ASP A 103 -24.02 -8.28 -14.82
C ASP A 103 -23.83 -6.76 -14.79
N ARG A 104 -23.33 -6.19 -15.89
CA ARG A 104 -23.10 -4.74 -16.02
C ARG A 104 -24.36 -3.91 -15.79
N ALA A 105 -25.53 -4.45 -16.13
CA ALA A 105 -26.81 -3.79 -15.87
C ALA A 105 -27.16 -3.67 -14.37
N LEU A 106 -26.52 -4.52 -13.54
CA LEU A 106 -26.68 -4.53 -12.07
C LEU A 106 -25.54 -3.82 -11.34
N THR A 107 -24.60 -3.25 -12.09
CA THR A 107 -23.46 -2.52 -11.52
C THR A 107 -23.96 -1.28 -10.78
N PRO A 108 -23.63 -1.13 -9.48
CA PRO A 108 -24.09 0.02 -8.72
C PRO A 108 -23.44 1.32 -9.21
N ASP A 109 -24.22 2.41 -9.22
CA ASP A 109 -23.68 3.74 -9.41
C ASP A 109 -22.96 4.21 -8.13
N ILE A 110 -21.76 4.76 -8.30
CA ILE A 110 -20.95 5.35 -7.24
C ILE A 110 -20.53 6.80 -7.56
N GLY A 111 -21.12 7.42 -8.56
CA GLY A 111 -20.70 8.73 -9.07
C GLY A 111 -20.92 9.91 -8.12
N THR A 112 -21.77 9.76 -7.11
CA THR A 112 -21.99 10.75 -6.05
C THR A 112 -21.93 10.10 -4.67
N ALA A 113 -21.75 10.91 -3.61
CA ALA A 113 -21.76 10.40 -2.24
C ALA A 113 -23.07 9.69 -1.88
N ASP A 114 -24.20 10.22 -2.34
CA ASP A 114 -25.52 9.61 -2.12
C ASP A 114 -25.66 8.29 -2.89
N ALA A 115 -25.24 8.24 -4.14
CA ALA A 115 -25.25 7.01 -4.94
C ALA A 115 -24.36 5.93 -4.29
N LEU A 116 -23.15 6.30 -3.86
CA LEU A 116 -22.25 5.40 -3.12
C LEU A 116 -22.90 4.89 -1.82
N LYS A 117 -23.54 5.78 -1.05
CA LYS A 117 -24.27 5.40 0.17
C LYS A 117 -25.39 4.40 -0.13
N GLN A 118 -26.15 4.61 -1.21
CA GLN A 118 -27.18 3.66 -1.65
C GLN A 118 -26.58 2.33 -2.09
N ALA A 119 -25.50 2.33 -2.84
CA ALA A 119 -24.77 1.11 -3.23
C ALA A 119 -24.34 0.28 -2.01
N VAL A 120 -23.81 0.95 -0.98
CA VAL A 120 -23.42 0.32 0.29
C VAL A 120 -24.65 -0.26 1.02
N LEU A 121 -25.74 0.48 1.08
CA LEU A 121 -26.99 0.03 1.73
C LEU A 121 -27.64 -1.14 1.02
N GLN A 122 -27.52 -1.25 -0.30
CA GLN A 122 -28.14 -2.29 -1.13
C GLN A 122 -27.25 -3.54 -1.29
N ALA A 123 -25.95 -3.43 -1.05
CA ALA A 123 -25.03 -4.56 -1.19
C ALA A 123 -25.40 -5.72 -0.26
N ASN A 124 -25.44 -6.95 -0.79
CA ASN A 124 -25.76 -8.15 -0.02
C ASN A 124 -24.66 -8.48 1.01
N ALA A 125 -23.41 -8.26 0.63
CA ALA A 125 -22.25 -8.41 1.50
C ALA A 125 -21.18 -7.40 1.08
N LEU A 126 -20.50 -6.84 2.08
CA LEU A 126 -19.49 -5.79 1.94
C LEU A 126 -18.13 -6.27 2.46
N ALA A 127 -17.04 -5.85 1.83
CA ALA A 127 -15.71 -6.06 2.39
C ALA A 127 -14.84 -4.80 2.27
N TYR A 128 -14.01 -4.60 3.27
CA TYR A 128 -12.89 -3.66 3.26
C TYR A 128 -11.79 -4.15 4.20
N SER A 129 -10.56 -3.68 3.98
CA SER A 129 -9.40 -4.12 4.77
C SER A 129 -9.35 -3.43 6.14
N THR A 130 -8.49 -3.94 7.03
CA THR A 130 -8.19 -3.30 8.33
C THR A 130 -7.13 -2.19 8.22
N GLY A 131 -6.62 -1.93 7.01
CA GLY A 131 -5.64 -0.89 6.74
C GLY A 131 -6.22 0.52 6.77
N PRO A 132 -5.43 1.55 6.39
CA PRO A 132 -5.83 2.95 6.47
C PRO A 132 -7.14 3.27 5.74
N SER A 133 -7.35 2.69 4.56
CA SER A 133 -8.59 2.87 3.79
C SER A 133 -9.80 2.29 4.50
N GLY A 134 -9.67 1.14 5.12
CA GLY A 134 -10.77 0.51 5.86
C GLY A 134 -11.15 1.28 7.11
N VAL A 135 -10.17 1.82 7.83
CA VAL A 135 -10.42 2.70 8.99
C VAL A 135 -11.20 3.96 8.56
N ALA A 136 -10.78 4.59 7.46
CA ALA A 136 -11.46 5.77 6.93
C ALA A 136 -12.87 5.46 6.43
N LEU A 137 -13.07 4.30 5.78
CA LEU A 137 -14.40 3.84 5.34
C LEU A 137 -15.34 3.60 6.53
N ALA A 138 -14.86 2.94 7.58
CA ALA A 138 -15.65 2.73 8.78
C ALA A 138 -16.09 4.05 9.41
N ALA A 139 -15.20 5.06 9.46
CA ALA A 139 -15.53 6.40 9.92
C ALA A 139 -16.59 7.08 9.02
N LEU A 140 -16.46 6.98 7.69
CA LEU A 140 -17.42 7.50 6.74
C LEU A 140 -18.82 6.86 6.90
N PHE A 141 -18.87 5.54 7.09
CA PHE A 141 -20.15 4.83 7.32
C PHE A 141 -20.79 5.24 8.66
N ALA A 142 -19.99 5.52 9.68
CA ALA A 142 -20.48 6.05 10.94
C ALA A 142 -21.01 7.49 10.78
N GLU A 143 -20.31 8.35 10.07
CA GLU A 143 -20.75 9.72 9.74
C GLU A 143 -22.08 9.71 8.95
N TRP A 144 -22.23 8.77 8.02
CA TRP A 144 -23.47 8.58 7.28
C TRP A 144 -24.63 7.99 8.10
N GLY A 145 -24.36 7.55 9.35
CA GLY A 145 -25.35 6.92 10.23
C GLY A 145 -25.80 5.53 9.78
N ILE A 146 -25.02 4.84 8.92
CA ILE A 146 -25.39 3.52 8.37
C ILE A 146 -24.58 2.36 8.95
N ALA A 147 -23.57 2.63 9.78
CA ALA A 147 -22.64 1.63 10.28
C ALA A 147 -23.37 0.43 10.93
N GLN A 148 -24.37 0.68 11.78
CA GLN A 148 -25.15 -0.39 12.45
C GLN A 148 -26.01 -1.18 11.44
N THR A 149 -26.58 -0.51 10.44
CA THR A 149 -27.41 -1.15 9.41
C THR A 149 -26.63 -2.13 8.55
N ILE A 150 -25.37 -1.80 8.23
CA ILE A 150 -24.54 -2.63 7.37
C ILE A 150 -23.68 -3.65 8.13
N ALA A 151 -23.49 -3.48 9.44
CA ALA A 151 -22.61 -4.31 10.26
C ALA A 151 -22.79 -5.84 10.05
N PRO A 152 -24.04 -6.37 9.99
CA PRO A 152 -24.22 -7.82 9.78
C PRO A 152 -23.75 -8.34 8.42
N ARG A 153 -23.54 -7.45 7.44
CA ARG A 153 -23.16 -7.78 6.07
C ARG A 153 -21.68 -7.50 5.76
N ILE A 154 -20.94 -6.93 6.72
CA ILE A 154 -19.52 -6.64 6.57
C ILE A 154 -18.70 -7.91 6.79
N LYS A 155 -17.85 -8.23 5.82
CA LYS A 155 -16.83 -9.27 5.92
C LYS A 155 -15.46 -8.61 5.94
N ILE A 156 -14.79 -8.71 7.07
CA ILE A 156 -13.40 -8.26 7.19
C ILE A 156 -12.50 -9.46 6.89
N PRO A 157 -11.69 -9.41 5.82
CA PRO A 157 -10.78 -10.50 5.52
C PRO A 157 -9.72 -10.62 6.63
N PRO A 158 -9.30 -11.85 6.96
CA PRO A 158 -8.21 -12.05 7.90
C PRO A 158 -6.91 -11.40 7.40
N PRO A 159 -5.97 -11.10 8.30
CA PRO A 159 -4.67 -10.53 7.90
C PRO A 159 -4.00 -11.35 6.78
N GLY A 160 -3.49 -10.66 5.76
CA GLY A 160 -2.87 -11.30 4.60
C GLY A 160 -3.83 -11.77 3.51
N THR A 161 -5.14 -11.76 3.74
CA THR A 161 -6.14 -12.06 2.70
C THR A 161 -6.64 -10.75 2.09
N PRO A 162 -6.46 -10.51 0.78
CA PRO A 162 -6.94 -9.30 0.14
C PRO A 162 -8.47 -9.33 -0.05
N VAL A 163 -9.11 -8.16 -0.03
CA VAL A 163 -10.54 -8.00 -0.37
C VAL A 163 -10.84 -8.54 -1.77
N ALA A 164 -9.87 -8.44 -2.68
CA ALA A 164 -9.96 -8.98 -4.03
C ALA A 164 -10.33 -10.47 -4.06
N SER A 165 -9.84 -11.28 -3.11
CA SER A 165 -10.18 -12.71 -3.04
C SER A 165 -11.66 -12.94 -2.74
N LEU A 166 -12.25 -12.14 -1.84
CA LEU A 166 -13.67 -12.22 -1.49
C LEU A 166 -14.57 -11.76 -2.64
N LEU A 167 -14.11 -10.76 -3.42
CA LEU A 167 -14.79 -10.32 -4.64
C LEU A 167 -14.75 -11.40 -5.73
N ALA A 168 -13.54 -11.92 -6.01
CA ALA A 168 -13.35 -12.91 -7.06
C ALA A 168 -14.10 -14.23 -6.79
N SER A 169 -14.23 -14.62 -5.51
CA SER A 169 -15.02 -15.79 -5.10
C SER A 169 -16.54 -15.53 -5.08
N GLY A 170 -16.98 -14.27 -5.18
CA GLY A 170 -18.38 -13.90 -5.05
C GLY A 170 -18.92 -13.91 -3.60
N GLU A 171 -18.03 -14.03 -2.61
CA GLU A 171 -18.41 -13.97 -1.20
C GLU A 171 -18.94 -12.61 -0.77
N VAL A 172 -18.52 -11.55 -1.45
CA VAL A 172 -19.02 -10.18 -1.28
C VAL A 172 -19.45 -9.59 -2.61
N SER A 173 -20.48 -8.77 -2.57
CA SER A 173 -21.04 -8.11 -3.75
C SER A 173 -20.45 -6.72 -4.00
N LEU A 174 -19.85 -6.10 -2.98
CA LEU A 174 -19.19 -4.81 -3.07
C LEU A 174 -17.97 -4.80 -2.13
N GLY A 175 -16.83 -4.39 -2.64
CA GLY A 175 -15.59 -4.31 -1.87
C GLY A 175 -14.87 -3.00 -2.07
N PHE A 176 -14.09 -2.62 -1.07
CA PHE A 176 -13.29 -1.39 -1.07
C PHE A 176 -11.86 -1.72 -0.65
N GLN A 177 -10.90 -1.24 -1.42
CA GLN A 177 -9.49 -1.38 -1.10
C GLN A 177 -8.68 -0.31 -1.83
N GLN A 178 -7.38 -0.22 -1.54
CA GLN A 178 -6.45 0.60 -2.29
C GLN A 178 -6.45 0.18 -3.76
N HIS A 179 -6.46 1.12 -4.70
CA HIS A 179 -6.45 0.83 -6.13
C HIS A 179 -5.30 -0.11 -6.52
N ALA A 180 -4.12 0.12 -5.95
CA ALA A 180 -2.94 -0.70 -6.19
C ALA A 180 -3.10 -2.20 -5.81
N GLU A 181 -4.04 -2.53 -4.95
CA GLU A 181 -4.31 -3.91 -4.52
C GLU A 181 -5.40 -4.59 -5.35
N LEU A 182 -6.16 -3.83 -6.14
CA LEU A 182 -7.25 -4.35 -6.99
C LEU A 182 -6.92 -4.32 -8.49
N ILE A 183 -5.99 -3.44 -8.91
CA ILE A 183 -5.64 -3.30 -10.32
C ILE A 183 -5.08 -4.61 -10.89
N GLY A 184 -5.61 -5.03 -12.03
CA GLY A 184 -5.16 -6.24 -12.72
C GLY A 184 -5.55 -7.57 -12.05
N VAL A 185 -6.31 -7.55 -10.96
CA VAL A 185 -6.74 -8.79 -10.30
C VAL A 185 -7.86 -9.46 -11.09
N HIS A 186 -7.64 -10.71 -11.49
CA HIS A 186 -8.64 -11.50 -12.19
C HIS A 186 -9.88 -11.74 -11.29
N GLY A 187 -11.06 -11.67 -11.89
CA GLY A 187 -12.33 -11.88 -11.16
C GLY A 187 -12.86 -10.64 -10.44
N VAL A 188 -12.17 -9.50 -10.55
CA VAL A 188 -12.57 -8.21 -9.94
C VAL A 188 -12.84 -7.19 -11.03
N HIS A 189 -13.95 -6.45 -10.90
CA HIS A 189 -14.26 -5.29 -11.72
C HIS A 189 -14.25 -4.02 -10.85
N ILE A 190 -13.30 -3.13 -11.13
CA ILE A 190 -13.16 -1.85 -10.43
C ILE A 190 -14.19 -0.87 -10.99
N LEU A 191 -15.03 -0.32 -10.11
CA LEU A 191 -16.04 0.69 -10.47
C LEU A 191 -15.41 2.09 -10.62
N GLY A 192 -14.37 2.36 -9.85
CA GLY A 192 -13.66 3.64 -9.84
C GLY A 192 -13.34 4.11 -8.43
N SER A 193 -12.70 5.30 -8.36
CA SER A 193 -12.42 5.99 -7.10
C SER A 193 -13.71 6.49 -6.46
N LEU A 194 -13.68 6.66 -5.14
CA LEU A 194 -14.83 7.24 -4.43
C LEU A 194 -15.05 8.69 -4.90
N PRO A 195 -16.30 9.19 -4.84
CA PRO A 195 -16.63 10.57 -5.23
C PRO A 195 -15.74 11.58 -4.50
N ALA A 196 -15.39 12.68 -5.18
CA ALA A 196 -14.43 13.67 -4.65
C ALA A 196 -14.81 14.21 -3.25
N SER A 197 -16.10 14.35 -2.97
CA SER A 197 -16.61 14.83 -1.68
C SER A 197 -16.36 13.87 -0.51
N VAL A 198 -16.10 12.60 -0.80
CA VAL A 198 -15.86 11.51 0.18
C VAL A 198 -14.64 10.67 -0.20
N ALA A 199 -13.73 11.24 -0.99
CA ALA A 199 -12.52 10.57 -1.44
C ALA A 199 -11.64 10.18 -0.25
N ILE A 200 -11.18 8.94 -0.26
CA ILE A 200 -10.26 8.41 0.74
C ILE A 200 -8.93 8.13 0.04
N ASN A 201 -7.94 8.96 0.35
CA ASN A 201 -6.61 8.88 -0.21
C ASN A 201 -5.61 8.51 0.88
N THR A 202 -4.71 7.61 0.59
CA THR A 202 -3.62 7.21 1.49
C THR A 202 -2.28 7.62 0.88
N VAL A 203 -1.53 8.44 1.59
CA VAL A 203 -0.13 8.71 1.28
C VAL A 203 0.71 7.62 1.92
N PHE A 204 1.48 6.90 1.10
CA PHE A 204 2.51 5.99 1.54
C PHE A 204 3.84 6.73 1.54
N SER A 205 4.56 6.61 2.65
CA SER A 205 5.84 7.29 2.85
C SER A 205 6.91 6.28 3.24
N ALA A 206 8.16 6.58 2.92
CA ALA A 206 9.29 5.79 3.37
C ALA A 206 10.25 6.62 4.23
N ALA A 207 10.99 5.93 5.07
CA ALA A 207 12.06 6.49 5.85
C ALA A 207 13.11 5.41 6.18
N VAL A 208 14.30 5.86 6.53
CA VAL A 208 15.36 4.99 7.06
C VAL A 208 14.99 4.57 8.47
N ALA A 209 15.10 3.28 8.78
CA ALA A 209 14.88 2.75 10.13
C ALA A 209 16.11 3.01 11.02
N THR A 210 15.91 3.12 12.34
CA THR A 210 17.03 3.24 13.29
C THR A 210 17.95 2.01 13.32
N GLN A 211 17.45 0.86 12.89
CA GLN A 211 18.19 -0.41 12.80
C GLN A 211 18.93 -0.57 11.47
N ALA A 212 18.94 0.42 10.59
CA ALA A 212 19.58 0.34 9.28
C ALA A 212 21.09 0.10 9.41
N ALA A 213 21.58 -0.94 8.75
CA ALA A 213 22.99 -1.29 8.73
C ALA A 213 23.83 -0.26 7.95
N ASN A 214 23.26 0.35 6.90
CA ASN A 214 23.87 1.41 6.10
C ASN A 214 22.85 2.51 5.83
N THR A 215 22.85 3.53 6.68
CA THR A 215 21.90 4.65 6.60
C THR A 215 22.07 5.49 5.33
N VAL A 216 23.29 5.59 4.79
CA VAL A 216 23.53 6.36 3.55
C VAL A 216 22.92 5.65 2.36
N ALA A 217 23.17 4.35 2.18
CA ALA A 217 22.57 3.57 1.10
C ALA A 217 21.02 3.50 1.23
N ALA A 218 20.52 3.35 2.46
CA ALA A 218 19.09 3.36 2.74
C ALA A 218 18.44 4.70 2.37
N GLN A 219 19.07 5.84 2.69
CA GLN A 219 18.57 7.16 2.32
C GLN A 219 18.58 7.37 0.81
N GLN A 220 19.61 6.95 0.11
CA GLN A 220 19.67 7.00 -1.35
C GLN A 220 18.52 6.23 -2.01
N LEU A 221 18.16 5.06 -1.46
CA LEU A 221 16.98 4.32 -1.91
C LEU A 221 15.69 5.11 -1.66
N VAL A 222 15.50 5.66 -0.45
CA VAL A 222 14.32 6.47 -0.12
C VAL A 222 14.18 7.65 -1.09
N ASP A 223 15.27 8.37 -1.38
CA ASP A 223 15.29 9.50 -2.31
C ASP A 223 14.92 9.06 -3.73
N ALA A 224 15.43 7.92 -4.19
CA ALA A 224 15.09 7.36 -5.50
C ALA A 224 13.61 6.96 -5.60
N LEU A 225 13.06 6.35 -4.54
CA LEU A 225 11.64 5.99 -4.47
C LEU A 225 10.73 7.23 -4.50
N ALA A 226 11.14 8.33 -3.86
CA ALA A 226 10.38 9.58 -3.82
C ALA A 226 10.54 10.41 -5.11
N ALA A 227 11.53 10.14 -5.93
CA ALA A 227 11.86 10.96 -7.09
C ALA A 227 10.72 11.07 -8.11
N PRO A 228 10.52 12.24 -8.75
CA PRO A 228 9.51 12.42 -9.80
C PRO A 228 9.68 11.47 -10.99
N SER A 229 10.89 11.00 -11.27
CA SER A 229 11.18 10.03 -12.34
C SER A 229 10.48 8.68 -12.15
N SER A 230 10.01 8.38 -10.93
CA SER A 230 9.25 7.16 -10.61
C SER A 230 7.73 7.28 -10.87
N ALA A 231 7.25 8.45 -11.31
CA ALA A 231 5.81 8.74 -11.44
C ALA A 231 5.08 7.77 -12.39
N GLU A 232 5.68 7.44 -13.54
CA GLU A 232 5.08 6.52 -14.52
C GLU A 232 4.93 5.10 -13.94
N THR A 233 5.95 4.61 -13.24
CA THR A 233 5.89 3.31 -12.55
C THR A 233 4.78 3.29 -11.49
N LYS A 234 4.65 4.36 -10.71
CA LYS A 234 3.56 4.50 -9.73
C LYS A 234 2.20 4.44 -10.41
N GLN A 235 2.02 5.16 -11.50
CA GLN A 235 0.76 5.19 -12.25
C GLN A 235 0.37 3.81 -12.80
N ARG A 236 1.32 3.07 -13.39
CA ARG A 236 1.06 1.69 -13.86
C ARG A 236 0.63 0.76 -12.73
N ASN A 237 1.07 1.01 -11.52
CA ASN A 237 0.73 0.23 -10.33
C ASN A 237 -0.47 0.81 -9.54
N GLY A 238 -1.32 1.64 -10.16
CA GLY A 238 -2.52 2.17 -9.52
C GLY A 238 -2.26 3.20 -8.41
N MET A 239 -1.10 3.85 -8.46
CA MET A 239 -0.71 4.92 -7.52
C MET A 239 -0.35 6.19 -8.27
N ARG A 240 -0.23 7.30 -7.55
CA ARG A 240 0.23 8.58 -8.10
C ARG A 240 1.42 9.12 -7.34
N GLN A 241 2.20 10.00 -8.01
CA GLN A 241 3.20 10.81 -7.33
C GLN A 241 2.49 11.72 -6.33
N PRO A 242 2.90 11.77 -5.06
CA PRO A 242 2.42 12.78 -4.12
C PRO A 242 2.75 14.20 -4.61
N ALA A 243 1.89 15.16 -4.28
CA ALA A 243 2.12 16.57 -4.60
C ALA A 243 3.26 17.15 -3.76
#